data_cab9581b5acf4723c1803334409bd9da
#
_entry.id   cab9581b5acf4723c1803334409bd9da
#
_cell.length_a   1.000
_cell.length_b   1.000
_cell.length_c   1.000
_cell.angle_alpha   90.00
_cell.angle_beta   90.00
_cell.angle_gamma   90.00
#
_symmetry.space_group_name_H-M   'P 1'
#
loop_
_entity.id
_entity.type
_entity.pdbx_description
1 polymer ?
#
loop_
_entity_poly.entity_id
_entity_poly.type
_entity_poly.pdbx_seq_one_letter_code
_entity_poly.pdbx_strand_id
1 'polypeptide(L)'
;MQQKKNSFSGSIGFVLAAAGSAVGVGNIWRFPYLCAKDGGGLFLIIYLVLVLTFGFVLLTTDIAIGRKTKKNALNAYAAISSKWKFLGYLTFLVPALIMTYYSVIGGWIVKYLTAYVVSGTEAPAQDGYFTSFITSTAAPIVFMFIFLALTAWVVYLGVEKGIEKYSRILMPILLILIIGIAIFSLTLSYETEDGTVRTGLHGLAIYLIPNVEGLTVKRFLEILLDAMSQLFFSLSVSMGIMITYGSYVKDDVNLSK
;
A
#
# COMPACT_ATOMS: atom_id res chain seq x y z
N MET A 1 -33.42 -17.18 8.31
CA MET A 1 -32.58 -16.36 9.20
C MET A 1 -31.57 -15.58 8.35
N GLN A 2 -31.75 -14.28 8.14
CA GLN A 2 -30.75 -13.45 7.50
C GLN A 2 -29.56 -13.36 8.47
N GLN A 3 -28.43 -13.97 8.15
CA GLN A 3 -27.19 -13.71 8.87
C GLN A 3 -26.94 -12.20 8.82
N LYS A 4 -26.93 -11.57 9.99
CA LYS A 4 -26.60 -10.16 10.16
C LYS A 4 -25.18 -9.99 9.59
N LYS A 5 -25.07 -9.46 8.37
CA LYS A 5 -23.78 -9.25 7.72
C LYS A 5 -22.98 -8.31 8.63
N ASN A 6 -21.84 -8.74 9.12
CA ASN A 6 -20.93 -7.87 9.85
C ASN A 6 -20.68 -6.62 8.99
N SER A 7 -20.97 -5.45 9.54
CA SER A 7 -20.74 -4.16 8.87
C SER A 7 -19.66 -3.42 9.64
N PHE A 8 -18.96 -2.51 8.99
CA PHE A 8 -18.04 -1.61 9.69
C PHE A 8 -18.77 -0.90 10.83
N SER A 9 -18.08 -0.71 11.95
CA SER A 9 -18.66 -0.09 13.17
C SER A 9 -18.97 1.40 13.00
N GLY A 10 -18.42 2.04 11.96
CA GLY A 10 -18.63 3.45 11.60
C GLY A 10 -17.74 3.91 10.46
N SER A 11 -17.88 5.19 10.07
CA SER A 11 -17.11 5.78 8.98
C SER A 11 -15.60 5.78 9.27
N ILE A 12 -15.19 6.08 10.50
CA ILE A 12 -13.77 6.05 10.90
C ILE A 12 -13.18 4.65 10.78
N GLY A 13 -13.90 3.60 11.19
CA GLY A 13 -13.48 2.21 11.05
C GLY A 13 -13.27 1.83 9.59
N PHE A 14 -14.20 2.23 8.72
CA PHE A 14 -14.07 2.03 7.28
C PHE A 14 -12.86 2.77 6.69
N VAL A 15 -12.68 4.06 7.01
CA VAL A 15 -11.55 4.87 6.52
C VAL A 15 -10.21 4.28 6.96
N LEU A 16 -10.07 3.87 8.22
CA LEU A 16 -8.84 3.26 8.72
C LEU A 16 -8.58 1.87 8.11
N ALA A 17 -9.62 1.09 7.84
CA ALA A 17 -9.46 -0.17 7.13
C ALA A 17 -9.09 0.05 5.66
N ALA A 18 -9.69 1.03 4.99
CA ALA A 18 -9.33 1.41 3.62
C ALA A 18 -7.89 1.95 3.55
N ALA A 19 -7.50 2.81 4.49
CA ALA A 19 -6.12 3.28 4.61
C ALA A 19 -5.15 2.13 4.87
N GLY A 20 -5.51 1.17 5.74
CA GLY A 20 -4.69 -0.03 6.00
C GLY A 20 -4.52 -0.93 4.79
N SER A 21 -5.50 -0.94 3.88
CA SER A 21 -5.37 -1.62 2.59
C SER A 21 -4.54 -0.83 1.59
N ALA A 22 -4.61 0.51 1.65
CA ALA A 22 -3.96 1.41 0.71
C ALA A 22 -2.48 1.66 1.06
N VAL A 23 -2.16 1.78 2.35
CA VAL A 23 -0.80 2.05 2.81
C VAL A 23 -0.06 0.74 3.09
N GLY A 24 0.88 0.42 2.22
CA GLY A 24 1.70 -0.79 2.32
C GLY A 24 3.18 -0.50 2.07
N VAL A 25 3.97 -1.56 1.99
CA VAL A 25 5.42 -1.50 1.72
C VAL A 25 5.72 -0.72 0.43
N GLY A 26 4.86 -0.81 -0.58
CA GLY A 26 5.01 -0.08 -1.83
C GLY A 26 5.01 1.45 -1.66
N ASN A 27 4.29 1.96 -0.68
CA ASN A 27 4.25 3.41 -0.42
C ASN A 27 5.50 3.88 0.34
N ILE A 28 6.09 3.00 1.16
CA ILE A 28 7.27 3.33 1.96
C ILE A 28 8.56 3.14 1.14
N TRP A 29 8.60 2.15 0.27
CA TRP A 29 9.80 1.80 -0.50
C TRP A 29 9.73 2.26 -1.96
N ARG A 30 8.69 1.80 -2.72
CA ARG A 30 8.63 2.02 -4.18
C ARG A 30 8.33 3.48 -4.53
N PHE A 31 7.41 4.13 -3.79
CA PHE A 31 7.03 5.52 -4.07
C PHE A 31 8.21 6.49 -3.96
N PRO A 32 9.01 6.49 -2.86
CA PRO A 32 10.19 7.35 -2.78
C PRO A 32 11.18 7.11 -3.91
N TYR A 33 11.42 5.85 -4.25
CA TYR A 33 12.32 5.48 -5.35
C TYR A 33 11.84 6.04 -6.70
N LEU A 34 10.56 5.84 -7.04
CA LEU A 34 9.99 6.38 -8.29
C LEU A 34 10.02 7.91 -8.30
N CYS A 35 9.67 8.54 -7.19
CA CYS A 35 9.70 10.00 -7.09
C CYS A 35 11.11 10.54 -7.37
N ALA A 36 12.14 9.98 -6.75
CA ALA A 36 13.52 10.40 -6.99
C ALA A 36 14.00 10.12 -8.43
N LYS A 37 13.66 8.94 -8.98
CA LYS A 37 14.01 8.51 -10.33
C LYS A 37 13.35 9.37 -11.41
N ASP A 38 12.11 9.78 -11.21
CA ASP A 38 11.23 10.33 -12.23
C ASP A 38 11.05 11.86 -12.13
N GLY A 39 12.09 12.55 -11.66
CA GLY A 39 12.15 14.01 -11.66
C GLY A 39 11.55 14.64 -10.40
N GLY A 40 11.49 13.91 -9.29
CA GLY A 40 11.14 14.43 -7.99
C GLY A 40 9.76 15.07 -7.94
N GLY A 41 9.73 16.41 -7.77
CA GLY A 41 8.48 17.17 -7.72
C GLY A 41 7.61 17.05 -8.97
N LEU A 42 8.19 16.78 -10.15
CA LEU A 42 7.42 16.52 -11.36
C LEU A 42 6.56 15.27 -11.23
N PHE A 43 7.18 14.15 -10.80
CA PHE A 43 6.45 12.91 -10.52
C PHE A 43 5.36 13.12 -9.45
N LEU A 44 5.69 13.84 -8.37
CA LEU A 44 4.76 14.13 -7.29
C LEU A 44 3.54 14.92 -7.77
N ILE A 45 3.73 15.94 -8.61
CA ILE A 45 2.63 16.73 -9.18
C ILE A 45 1.74 15.84 -10.06
N ILE A 46 2.33 15.07 -10.99
CA ILE A 46 1.58 14.15 -11.86
C ILE A 46 0.81 13.15 -11.01
N TYR A 47 1.44 12.54 -10.01
CA TYR A 47 0.80 11.59 -9.11
C TYR A 47 -0.39 12.21 -8.35
N LEU A 48 -0.25 13.42 -7.79
CA LEU A 48 -1.33 14.13 -7.10
C LEU A 48 -2.51 14.45 -8.03
N VAL A 49 -2.24 14.90 -9.24
CA VAL A 49 -3.28 15.15 -10.24
C VAL A 49 -4.03 13.84 -10.57
N LEU A 50 -3.31 12.75 -10.76
CA LEU A 50 -3.91 11.45 -11.02
C LEU A 50 -4.72 10.94 -9.81
N VAL A 51 -4.25 11.13 -8.58
CA VAL A 51 -5.00 10.74 -7.37
C VAL A 51 -6.31 11.50 -7.27
N LEU A 52 -6.28 12.82 -7.47
CA LEU A 52 -7.46 13.67 -7.34
C LEU A 52 -8.47 13.47 -8.46
N THR A 53 -8.04 13.08 -9.63
CA THR A 53 -8.90 12.83 -10.79
C THR A 53 -9.29 11.35 -10.90
N PHE A 54 -8.39 10.52 -11.39
CA PHE A 54 -8.63 9.09 -11.61
C PHE A 54 -8.79 8.31 -10.30
N GLY A 55 -7.93 8.56 -9.32
CA GLY A 55 -7.93 7.81 -8.05
C GLY A 55 -9.24 7.96 -7.31
N PHE A 56 -9.73 9.19 -7.17
CA PHE A 56 -11.00 9.48 -6.49
C PHE A 56 -12.19 8.83 -7.19
N VAL A 57 -12.26 8.95 -8.52
CA VAL A 57 -13.36 8.37 -9.31
C VAL A 57 -13.35 6.84 -9.24
N LEU A 58 -12.20 6.21 -9.43
CA LEU A 58 -12.08 4.76 -9.39
C LEU A 58 -12.41 4.20 -8.00
N LEU A 59 -11.86 4.81 -6.95
CA LEU A 59 -12.10 4.40 -5.57
C LEU A 59 -13.60 4.47 -5.23
N THR A 60 -14.23 5.60 -5.53
CA THR A 60 -15.67 5.81 -5.30
C THR A 60 -16.51 4.82 -6.08
N THR A 61 -16.14 4.52 -7.33
CA THR A 61 -16.82 3.55 -8.18
C THR A 61 -16.73 2.14 -7.63
N ASP A 62 -15.54 1.69 -7.22
CA ASP A 62 -15.34 0.38 -6.62
C ASP A 62 -16.19 0.20 -5.34
N ILE A 63 -16.17 1.20 -4.45
CA ILE A 63 -16.99 1.19 -3.23
C ILE A 63 -18.48 1.17 -3.58
N ALA A 64 -18.93 1.96 -4.56
CA ALA A 64 -20.33 2.02 -4.98
C ALA A 64 -20.81 0.69 -5.60
N ILE A 65 -19.98 0.02 -6.41
CA ILE A 65 -20.26 -1.31 -6.95
C ILE A 65 -20.44 -2.32 -5.82
N GLY A 66 -19.53 -2.34 -4.86
CA GLY A 66 -19.61 -3.21 -3.68
C GLY A 66 -20.86 -2.96 -2.87
N ARG A 67 -21.17 -1.69 -2.56
CA ARG A 67 -22.35 -1.28 -1.78
C ARG A 67 -23.66 -1.66 -2.48
N LYS A 68 -23.75 -1.41 -3.79
CA LYS A 68 -24.94 -1.73 -4.58
C LYS A 68 -25.19 -3.22 -4.68
N THR A 69 -24.16 -4.01 -4.88
CA THR A 69 -24.31 -5.45 -5.13
C THR A 69 -24.32 -6.28 -3.85
N LYS A 70 -23.75 -5.77 -2.74
CA LYS A 70 -23.52 -6.49 -1.48
C LYS A 70 -22.78 -7.80 -1.68
N LYS A 71 -21.95 -7.87 -2.74
CA LYS A 71 -21.16 -9.06 -3.11
C LYS A 71 -19.66 -8.74 -3.10
N ASN A 72 -18.85 -9.79 -3.01
CA ASN A 72 -17.41 -9.70 -3.19
C ASN A 72 -17.06 -9.34 -4.65
N ALA A 73 -15.81 -8.95 -4.89
CA ALA A 73 -15.33 -8.53 -6.19
C ALA A 73 -15.59 -9.55 -7.32
N LEU A 74 -15.42 -10.84 -7.03
CA LEU A 74 -15.60 -11.91 -8.01
C LEU A 74 -17.03 -11.94 -8.59
N ASN A 75 -18.04 -11.66 -7.76
CA ASN A 75 -19.45 -11.79 -8.11
C ASN A 75 -20.16 -10.44 -8.34
N ALA A 76 -19.54 -9.31 -7.97
CA ALA A 76 -20.15 -8.00 -8.04
C ALA A 76 -20.49 -7.58 -9.49
N TYR A 77 -19.55 -7.76 -10.40
CA TYR A 77 -19.77 -7.41 -11.82
C TYR A 77 -20.84 -8.26 -12.48
N ALA A 78 -20.85 -9.57 -12.21
CA ALA A 78 -21.89 -10.48 -12.70
C ALA A 78 -23.29 -10.14 -12.19
N ALA A 79 -23.39 -9.57 -10.98
CA ALA A 79 -24.65 -9.13 -10.40
C ALA A 79 -25.20 -7.85 -11.07
N ILE A 80 -24.34 -7.03 -11.68
CA ILE A 80 -24.76 -5.86 -12.46
C ILE A 80 -25.15 -6.29 -13.86
N SER A 81 -24.29 -7.09 -14.53
CA SER A 81 -24.55 -7.64 -15.86
C SER A 81 -23.71 -8.88 -16.11
N SER A 82 -24.33 -9.95 -16.59
CA SER A 82 -23.66 -11.21 -16.93
C SER A 82 -22.53 -11.06 -17.94
N LYS A 83 -22.62 -10.06 -18.82
CA LYS A 83 -21.59 -9.75 -19.82
C LYS A 83 -20.26 -9.35 -19.18
N TRP A 84 -20.28 -8.75 -17.99
CA TRP A 84 -19.10 -8.25 -17.29
C TRP A 84 -18.54 -9.22 -16.24
N LYS A 85 -19.04 -10.48 -16.24
CA LYS A 85 -18.57 -11.51 -15.30
C LYS A 85 -17.04 -11.71 -15.33
N PHE A 86 -16.42 -11.57 -16.53
CA PHE A 86 -14.97 -11.75 -16.68
C PHE A 86 -14.15 -10.73 -15.90
N LEU A 87 -14.66 -9.49 -15.69
CA LEU A 87 -13.98 -8.48 -14.88
C LEU A 87 -13.81 -8.94 -13.43
N GLY A 88 -14.78 -9.69 -12.88
CA GLY A 88 -14.64 -10.26 -11.54
C GLY A 88 -13.48 -11.24 -11.44
N TYR A 89 -13.22 -12.04 -12.48
CA TYR A 89 -12.06 -12.93 -12.51
C TYR A 89 -10.75 -12.17 -12.62
N LEU A 90 -10.69 -11.13 -13.49
CA LEU A 90 -9.50 -10.27 -13.60
C LEU A 90 -9.20 -9.57 -12.27
N THR A 91 -10.22 -9.00 -11.64
CA THR A 91 -10.11 -8.32 -10.34
C THR A 91 -9.64 -9.25 -9.23
N PHE A 92 -9.96 -10.54 -9.30
CA PHE A 92 -9.46 -11.55 -8.38
C PHE A 92 -8.02 -12.00 -8.70
N LEU A 93 -7.69 -12.12 -9.98
CA LEU A 93 -6.38 -12.61 -10.44
C LEU A 93 -5.24 -11.68 -9.99
N VAL A 94 -5.45 -10.36 -10.06
CA VAL A 94 -4.42 -9.36 -9.70
C VAL A 94 -3.94 -9.52 -8.25
N PRO A 95 -4.80 -9.46 -7.22
CA PRO A 95 -4.35 -9.67 -5.84
C PRO A 95 -3.84 -11.09 -5.57
N ALA A 96 -4.33 -12.11 -6.29
CA ALA A 96 -3.80 -13.45 -6.17
C ALA A 96 -2.34 -13.53 -6.63
N LEU A 97 -1.99 -12.90 -7.75
CA LEU A 97 -0.61 -12.79 -8.23
C LEU A 97 0.26 -11.94 -7.29
N ILE A 98 -0.27 -10.82 -6.78
CA ILE A 98 0.45 -9.99 -5.80
C ILE A 98 0.78 -10.80 -4.54
N MET A 99 -0.16 -11.59 -4.04
CA MET A 99 0.01 -12.38 -2.83
C MET A 99 1.19 -13.35 -2.91
N THR A 100 1.55 -13.84 -4.09
CA THR A 100 2.67 -14.78 -4.26
C THR A 100 4.01 -14.18 -3.85
N TYR A 101 4.31 -12.95 -4.25
CA TYR A 101 5.57 -12.30 -3.88
C TYR A 101 5.45 -11.45 -2.62
N TYR A 102 4.27 -10.89 -2.34
CA TYR A 102 4.05 -10.01 -1.19
C TYR A 102 4.18 -10.76 0.13
N SER A 103 3.81 -12.05 0.15
CA SER A 103 3.99 -12.91 1.31
C SER A 103 5.47 -13.14 1.65
N VAL A 104 6.32 -13.22 0.63
CA VAL A 104 7.78 -13.34 0.81
C VAL A 104 8.34 -12.05 1.42
N ILE A 105 7.97 -10.89 0.87
CA ILE A 105 8.37 -9.58 1.41
C ILE A 105 7.86 -9.40 2.83
N GLY A 106 6.62 -9.81 3.12
CA GLY A 106 6.07 -9.82 4.47
C GLY A 106 6.91 -10.65 5.44
N GLY A 107 7.38 -11.81 5.01
CA GLY A 107 8.32 -12.63 5.76
C GLY A 107 9.64 -11.92 6.07
N TRP A 108 10.18 -11.18 5.10
CA TRP A 108 11.40 -10.36 5.32
C TRP A 108 11.21 -9.30 6.41
N ILE A 109 10.06 -8.63 6.41
CA ILE A 109 9.72 -7.63 7.42
C ILE A 109 9.61 -8.29 8.82
N VAL A 110 8.96 -9.44 8.91
CA VAL A 110 8.86 -10.20 10.18
C VAL A 110 10.25 -10.61 10.66
N LYS A 111 11.14 -11.04 9.76
CA LYS A 111 12.54 -11.35 10.09
C LYS A 111 13.27 -10.14 10.65
N TYR A 112 13.19 -9.00 10.00
CA TYR A 112 13.83 -7.78 10.48
C TYR A 112 13.27 -7.32 11.82
N LEU A 113 11.93 -7.35 11.98
CA LEU A 113 11.31 -7.03 13.27
C LEU A 113 11.86 -7.92 14.39
N THR A 114 11.93 -9.24 14.17
CA THR A 114 12.49 -10.17 15.16
C THR A 114 13.97 -9.92 15.41
N ALA A 115 14.75 -9.59 14.39
CA ALA A 115 16.17 -9.31 14.53
C ALA A 115 16.40 -8.05 15.38
N TYR A 116 15.69 -6.96 15.12
CA TYR A 116 15.80 -5.74 15.92
C TYR A 116 15.38 -5.93 17.38
N VAL A 117 14.36 -6.76 17.64
CA VAL A 117 13.87 -7.03 19.01
C VAL A 117 14.83 -7.95 19.77
N VAL A 118 15.40 -8.97 19.11
CA VAL A 118 16.19 -10.02 19.79
C VAL A 118 17.69 -9.70 19.77
N SER A 119 18.21 -9.19 18.63
CA SER A 119 19.66 -9.01 18.41
C SER A 119 20.09 -7.54 18.47
N GLY A 120 19.14 -6.61 18.68
CA GLY A 120 19.43 -5.18 18.66
C GLY A 120 19.68 -4.64 17.26
N THR A 121 20.29 -3.45 17.18
CA THR A 121 20.45 -2.71 15.92
C THR A 121 21.71 -3.09 15.13
N GLU A 122 22.71 -3.67 15.76
CA GLU A 122 24.03 -3.90 15.15
C GLU A 122 23.99 -4.97 14.06
N ALA A 123 23.42 -6.14 14.35
CA ALA A 123 23.40 -7.25 13.41
C ALA A 123 22.58 -6.97 12.14
N PRO A 124 21.33 -6.43 12.21
CA PRO A 124 20.56 -6.11 11.01
C PRO A 124 21.11 -4.96 10.17
N ALA A 125 21.99 -4.12 10.75
CA ALA A 125 22.63 -2.99 10.07
C ALA A 125 23.92 -3.38 9.32
N GLN A 126 24.42 -4.60 9.50
CA GLN A 126 25.65 -5.04 8.86
C GLN A 126 25.43 -5.27 7.35
N ASP A 127 26.44 -4.90 6.56
CA ASP A 127 26.48 -5.22 5.14
C ASP A 127 26.36 -6.72 4.90
N GLY A 128 25.53 -7.10 3.93
CA GLY A 128 25.32 -8.51 3.59
C GLY A 128 24.31 -9.26 4.50
N TYR A 129 23.83 -8.68 5.60
CA TYR A 129 22.82 -9.34 6.45
C TYR A 129 21.56 -9.73 5.67
N PHE A 130 21.03 -8.80 4.88
CA PHE A 130 19.87 -9.07 4.02
C PHE A 130 20.17 -10.17 3.00
N THR A 131 21.30 -10.05 2.29
CA THR A 131 21.68 -11.02 1.25
C THR A 131 21.87 -12.42 1.84
N SER A 132 22.54 -12.54 2.99
CA SER A 132 22.71 -13.83 3.66
C SER A 132 21.39 -14.46 4.08
N PHE A 133 20.42 -13.63 4.50
CA PHE A 133 19.09 -14.10 4.84
C PHE A 133 18.32 -14.60 3.62
N ILE A 134 18.21 -13.79 2.54
CA ILE A 134 17.41 -14.16 1.37
C ILE A 134 17.98 -15.33 0.57
N THR A 135 19.30 -15.55 0.66
CA THR A 135 19.98 -16.68 0.00
C THR A 135 19.98 -17.97 0.82
N SER A 136 19.59 -17.88 2.11
CA SER A 136 19.45 -19.07 2.94
C SER A 136 18.23 -19.90 2.54
N THR A 137 18.35 -21.24 2.61
CA THR A 137 17.31 -22.16 2.09
C THR A 137 16.04 -22.15 2.94
N ALA A 138 16.14 -22.14 4.27
CA ALA A 138 15.01 -22.35 5.16
C ALA A 138 14.42 -21.08 5.77
N ALA A 139 15.27 -20.11 6.14
CA ALA A 139 14.82 -18.96 6.91
C ALA A 139 13.77 -18.10 6.17
N PRO A 140 13.91 -17.74 4.89
CA PRO A 140 12.89 -16.95 4.19
C PRO A 140 11.55 -17.66 4.14
N ILE A 141 11.55 -18.99 3.95
CA ILE A 141 10.34 -19.81 3.89
C ILE A 141 9.63 -19.82 5.24
N VAL A 142 10.36 -20.04 6.33
CA VAL A 142 9.80 -20.02 7.69
C VAL A 142 9.14 -18.68 8.01
N PHE A 143 9.83 -17.57 7.76
CA PHE A 143 9.29 -16.24 8.02
C PHE A 143 8.11 -15.89 7.11
N MET A 144 8.11 -16.34 5.86
CA MET A 144 6.96 -16.22 4.96
C MET A 144 5.73 -16.95 5.54
N PHE A 145 5.89 -18.18 6.03
CA PHE A 145 4.78 -18.91 6.65
C PHE A 145 4.30 -18.27 7.96
N ILE A 146 5.19 -17.69 8.77
CA ILE A 146 4.79 -16.92 9.95
C ILE A 146 3.92 -15.72 9.53
N PHE A 147 4.35 -14.96 8.53
CA PHE A 147 3.56 -13.84 8.00
C PHE A 147 2.20 -14.29 7.47
N LEU A 148 2.15 -15.38 6.70
CA LEU A 148 0.91 -15.95 6.19
C LEU A 148 -0.03 -16.41 7.31
N ALA A 149 0.49 -17.05 8.36
CA ALA A 149 -0.30 -17.48 9.50
C ALA A 149 -0.91 -16.28 10.26
N LEU A 150 -0.12 -15.22 10.49
CA LEU A 150 -0.61 -13.99 11.10
C LEU A 150 -1.70 -13.32 10.25
N THR A 151 -1.49 -13.24 8.95
CA THR A 151 -2.46 -12.68 8.01
C THR A 151 -3.74 -13.51 7.99
N ALA A 152 -3.62 -14.84 7.89
CA ALA A 152 -4.75 -15.75 7.89
C ALA A 152 -5.56 -15.64 9.18
N TRP A 153 -4.90 -15.50 10.33
CA TRP A 153 -5.60 -15.29 11.60
C TRP A 153 -6.42 -14.01 11.61
N VAL A 154 -5.82 -12.87 11.20
CA VAL A 154 -6.56 -11.59 11.15
C VAL A 154 -7.77 -11.70 10.21
N VAL A 155 -7.61 -12.32 9.04
CA VAL A 155 -8.71 -12.53 8.09
C VAL A 155 -9.77 -13.47 8.65
N TYR A 156 -9.38 -14.53 9.37
CA TYR A 156 -10.31 -15.47 10.02
C TYR A 156 -11.21 -14.80 11.06
N LEU A 157 -10.71 -13.80 11.77
CA LEU A 157 -11.49 -13.00 12.72
C LEU A 157 -12.58 -12.14 12.04
N GLY A 158 -12.52 -12.00 10.70
CA GLY A 158 -13.47 -11.25 9.90
C GLY A 158 -13.19 -9.74 9.83
N VAL A 159 -14.11 -9.00 9.20
CA VAL A 159 -13.89 -7.58 8.91
C VAL A 159 -13.87 -6.73 10.18
N GLU A 160 -14.87 -6.86 11.04
CA GLU A 160 -15.02 -6.01 12.23
C GLU A 160 -13.98 -6.32 13.31
N LYS A 161 -13.88 -7.59 13.70
CA LYS A 161 -13.01 -8.03 14.81
C LYS A 161 -11.54 -8.24 14.40
N GLY A 162 -11.30 -8.47 13.12
CA GLY A 162 -9.99 -8.63 12.54
C GLY A 162 -9.52 -7.33 11.88
N ILE A 163 -9.85 -7.16 10.60
CA ILE A 163 -9.29 -6.10 9.76
C ILE A 163 -9.50 -4.71 10.36
N GLU A 164 -10.73 -4.34 10.69
CA GLU A 164 -11.05 -3.01 11.23
C GLU A 164 -10.35 -2.76 12.58
N LYS A 165 -10.42 -3.73 13.49
CA LYS A 165 -9.82 -3.58 14.83
C LYS A 165 -8.30 -3.37 14.75
N TYR A 166 -7.59 -4.20 13.97
CA TYR A 166 -6.14 -4.07 13.84
C TYR A 166 -5.76 -2.81 13.07
N SER A 167 -6.46 -2.45 12.00
CA SER A 167 -6.21 -1.20 11.25
C SER A 167 -6.41 0.04 12.12
N ARG A 168 -7.42 0.04 13.00
CA ARG A 168 -7.70 1.16 13.92
C ARG A 168 -6.54 1.43 14.89
N ILE A 169 -5.77 0.40 15.23
CA ILE A 169 -4.60 0.52 16.11
C ILE A 169 -3.34 0.78 15.31
N LEU A 170 -3.10 -0.02 14.26
CA LEU A 170 -1.84 0.01 13.52
C LEU A 170 -1.68 1.25 12.63
N MET A 171 -2.78 1.77 12.05
CA MET A 171 -2.67 2.93 11.16
C MET A 171 -2.24 4.21 11.87
N PRO A 172 -2.80 4.59 13.04
CA PRO A 172 -2.28 5.73 13.79
C PRO A 172 -0.82 5.55 14.24
N ILE A 173 -0.45 4.34 14.68
CA ILE A 173 0.94 4.04 15.06
C ILE A 173 1.87 4.21 13.87
N LEU A 174 1.51 3.67 12.70
CA LEU A 174 2.29 3.82 11.47
C LEU A 174 2.46 5.29 11.10
N LEU A 175 1.38 6.09 11.18
CA LEU A 175 1.43 7.52 10.88
C LEU A 175 2.40 8.26 11.80
N ILE A 176 2.35 7.99 13.10
CA ILE A 176 3.28 8.59 14.08
C ILE A 176 4.73 8.19 13.78
N LEU A 177 4.97 6.92 13.45
CA LEU A 177 6.31 6.44 13.10
C LEU A 177 6.83 7.10 11.82
N ILE A 178 6.00 7.21 10.78
CA ILE A 178 6.40 7.87 9.52
C ILE A 178 6.74 9.34 9.77
N ILE A 179 5.91 10.07 10.54
CA ILE A 179 6.20 11.47 10.90
C ILE A 179 7.49 11.57 11.70
N GLY A 180 7.70 10.69 12.68
CA GLY A 180 8.92 10.65 13.47
C GLY A 180 10.17 10.42 12.60
N ILE A 181 10.12 9.44 11.69
CA ILE A 181 11.21 9.16 10.74
C ILE A 181 11.43 10.35 9.81
N ALA A 182 10.35 10.97 9.30
CA ALA A 182 10.46 12.15 8.44
C ALA A 182 11.17 13.32 9.15
N ILE A 183 10.76 13.62 10.38
CA ILE A 183 11.42 14.68 11.18
C ILE A 183 12.88 14.32 11.44
N PHE A 184 13.15 13.09 11.85
CA PHE A 184 14.51 12.62 12.11
C PHE A 184 15.38 12.72 10.84
N SER A 185 14.87 12.29 9.69
CA SER A 185 15.63 12.32 8.43
C SER A 185 16.00 13.75 7.99
N LEU A 186 15.20 14.76 8.35
CA LEU A 186 15.53 16.17 8.07
C LEU A 186 16.72 16.68 8.89
N THR A 187 17.02 16.05 10.04
CA THR A 187 18.17 16.43 10.88
C THR A 187 19.48 15.77 10.45
N LEU A 188 19.41 14.79 9.55
CA LEU A 188 20.59 14.07 9.09
C LEU A 188 21.42 14.92 8.13
N SER A 189 22.73 14.81 8.28
CA SER A 189 23.71 15.33 7.33
C SER A 189 24.85 14.31 7.19
N TYR A 190 25.36 14.16 6.00
CA TYR A 190 26.55 13.35 5.77
C TYR A 190 27.42 13.96 4.65
N GLU A 191 28.70 13.75 4.73
CA GLU A 191 29.67 14.16 3.73
C GLU A 191 29.91 13.01 2.75
N THR A 192 29.74 13.28 1.45
CA THR A 192 30.03 12.32 0.40
C THR A 192 31.54 12.21 0.17
N GLU A 193 32.02 11.17 -0.52
CA GLU A 193 33.43 10.95 -0.83
C GLU A 193 34.07 12.14 -1.60
N ASP A 194 33.24 12.92 -2.31
CA ASP A 194 33.66 14.13 -3.04
C ASP A 194 33.75 15.37 -2.16
N GLY A 195 33.54 15.28 -0.82
CA GLY A 195 33.53 16.40 0.11
C GLY A 195 32.26 17.24 0.09
N THR A 196 31.22 16.85 -0.65
CA THR A 196 29.94 17.57 -0.64
C THR A 196 29.09 17.15 0.57
N VAL A 197 28.61 18.15 1.34
CA VAL A 197 27.69 17.90 2.45
C VAL A 197 26.27 17.79 1.92
N ARG A 198 25.66 16.63 2.13
CA ARG A 198 24.26 16.38 1.82
C ARG A 198 23.42 16.37 3.11
N THR A 199 22.33 17.13 3.11
CA THR A 199 21.44 17.27 4.25
C THR A 199 20.08 16.64 3.96
N GLY A 200 19.31 16.31 5.00
CA GLY A 200 17.93 15.86 4.84
C GLY A 200 17.03 16.90 4.14
N LEU A 201 17.31 18.20 4.31
CA LEU A 201 16.62 19.27 3.59
C LEU A 201 16.92 19.24 2.08
N HIS A 202 18.16 18.91 1.69
CA HIS A 202 18.50 18.69 0.28
C HIS A 202 17.71 17.51 -0.30
N GLY A 203 17.58 16.40 0.45
CA GLY A 203 16.73 15.27 0.09
C GLY A 203 15.27 15.70 -0.09
N LEU A 204 14.71 16.48 0.82
CA LEU A 204 13.34 16.99 0.70
C LEU A 204 13.17 17.88 -0.54
N ALA A 205 14.16 18.70 -0.87
CA ALA A 205 14.13 19.54 -2.06
C ALA A 205 14.00 18.71 -3.35
N ILE A 206 14.68 17.55 -3.44
CA ILE A 206 14.55 16.61 -4.58
C ILE A 206 13.11 16.16 -4.76
N TYR A 207 12.37 15.92 -3.68
CA TYR A 207 10.95 15.50 -3.75
C TYR A 207 10.00 16.65 -4.10
N LEU A 208 10.31 17.88 -3.72
CA LEU A 208 9.40 19.03 -3.87
C LEU A 208 9.65 19.83 -5.14
N ILE A 209 10.90 19.93 -5.59
CA ILE A 209 11.28 20.74 -6.75
C ILE A 209 11.13 19.89 -8.01
N PRO A 210 10.25 20.30 -8.97
CA PRO A 210 10.12 19.60 -10.24
C PRO A 210 11.41 19.69 -11.05
N ASN A 211 11.97 18.55 -11.40
CA ASN A 211 13.08 18.47 -12.35
C ASN A 211 12.51 18.13 -13.74
N VAL A 212 12.62 19.09 -14.65
CA VAL A 212 12.19 18.94 -16.05
C VAL A 212 13.37 18.88 -17.01
N GLU A 213 14.59 18.75 -16.51
CA GLU A 213 15.81 18.67 -17.31
C GLU A 213 15.78 17.41 -18.19
N GLY A 214 16.03 17.58 -19.49
CA GLY A 214 15.95 16.46 -20.44
C GLY A 214 14.56 15.86 -20.66
N LEU A 215 13.48 16.57 -20.28
CA LEU A 215 12.12 16.08 -20.44
C LEU A 215 11.74 16.00 -21.93
N THR A 216 11.62 14.78 -22.43
CA THR A 216 11.07 14.47 -23.77
C THR A 216 9.64 13.94 -23.62
N VAL A 217 8.88 13.92 -24.73
CA VAL A 217 7.54 13.31 -24.76
C VAL A 217 7.59 11.84 -24.29
N LYS A 218 8.59 11.08 -24.75
CA LYS A 218 8.80 9.69 -24.32
C LYS A 218 8.99 9.62 -22.82
N ARG A 219 9.89 10.44 -22.26
CA ARG A 219 10.17 10.47 -20.83
C ARG A 219 8.95 10.87 -19.99
N PHE A 220 8.18 11.84 -20.47
CA PHE A 220 6.93 12.22 -19.81
C PHE A 220 5.92 11.07 -19.75
N LEU A 221 5.77 10.32 -20.85
CA LEU A 221 4.89 9.14 -20.87
C LEU A 221 5.37 8.03 -19.91
N GLU A 222 6.68 7.82 -19.80
CA GLU A 222 7.25 6.87 -18.82
C GLU A 222 6.91 7.30 -17.39
N ILE A 223 7.11 8.57 -17.04
CA ILE A 223 6.77 9.13 -15.72
C ILE A 223 5.27 9.00 -15.45
N LEU A 224 4.43 9.29 -16.44
CA LEU A 224 2.98 9.15 -16.34
C LEU A 224 2.56 7.69 -16.06
N LEU A 225 3.16 6.73 -16.77
CA LEU A 225 2.90 5.29 -16.56
C LEU A 225 3.38 4.82 -15.19
N ASP A 226 4.55 5.26 -14.73
CA ASP A 226 5.06 4.94 -13.41
C ASP A 226 4.17 5.53 -12.31
N ALA A 227 3.70 6.78 -12.48
CA ALA A 227 2.78 7.41 -11.56
C ALA A 227 1.40 6.72 -11.54
N MET A 228 0.85 6.34 -12.70
CA MET A 228 -0.39 5.56 -12.78
C MET A 228 -0.24 4.19 -12.12
N SER A 229 0.84 3.47 -12.42
CA SER A 229 1.14 2.17 -11.80
C SER A 229 1.21 2.27 -10.27
N GLN A 230 1.87 3.32 -9.77
CA GLN A 230 1.96 3.57 -8.33
C GLN A 230 0.59 3.94 -7.73
N LEU A 231 -0.24 4.70 -8.44
CA LEU A 231 -1.60 5.05 -8.00
C LEU A 231 -2.47 3.80 -7.84
N PHE A 232 -2.52 2.93 -8.85
CA PHE A 232 -3.31 1.70 -8.79
C PHE A 232 -2.88 0.82 -7.61
N PHE A 233 -1.57 0.71 -7.39
CA PHE A 233 -1.02 -0.06 -6.28
C PHE A 233 -1.35 0.59 -4.94
N SER A 234 -1.13 1.90 -4.79
CA SER A 234 -1.34 2.62 -3.53
C SER A 234 -2.79 2.70 -3.10
N LEU A 235 -3.73 2.89 -4.03
CA LEU A 235 -5.14 2.97 -3.70
C LEU A 235 -5.85 1.62 -3.70
N SER A 236 -5.13 0.53 -4.06
CA SER A 236 -5.71 -0.81 -4.21
C SER A 236 -6.98 -0.83 -5.09
N VAL A 237 -7.10 0.10 -6.03
CA VAL A 237 -8.23 0.17 -6.95
C VAL A 237 -8.13 -0.92 -8.01
N SER A 238 -9.27 -1.38 -8.51
CA SER A 238 -9.38 -2.47 -9.49
C SER A 238 -8.81 -3.83 -9.03
N MET A 239 -8.43 -3.93 -7.74
CA MET A 239 -7.99 -5.19 -7.10
C MET A 239 -9.12 -5.89 -6.33
N GLY A 240 -10.33 -5.34 -6.39
CA GLY A 240 -11.51 -5.90 -5.73
C GLY A 240 -11.58 -5.70 -4.22
N ILE A 241 -10.56 -5.11 -3.61
CA ILE A 241 -10.52 -4.86 -2.17
C ILE A 241 -11.60 -3.84 -1.80
N MET A 242 -11.64 -2.71 -2.51
CA MET A 242 -12.61 -1.64 -2.25
C MET A 242 -14.04 -2.05 -2.62
N ILE A 243 -14.23 -2.89 -3.64
CA ILE A 243 -15.53 -3.52 -3.93
C ILE A 243 -15.97 -4.39 -2.74
N THR A 244 -15.07 -5.21 -2.21
CA THR A 244 -15.36 -6.08 -1.07
C THR A 244 -15.67 -5.25 0.18
N TYR A 245 -14.88 -4.24 0.51
CA TYR A 245 -15.14 -3.34 1.63
C TYR A 245 -16.46 -2.56 1.43
N GLY A 246 -16.71 -2.05 0.23
CA GLY A 246 -17.97 -1.41 -0.12
C GLY A 246 -19.19 -2.28 0.15
N SER A 247 -19.07 -3.62 -0.01
CA SER A 247 -20.18 -4.53 0.28
C SER A 247 -20.60 -4.59 1.76
N TYR A 248 -19.74 -4.13 2.66
CA TYR A 248 -19.99 -4.03 4.11
C TYR A 248 -20.40 -2.61 4.54
N VAL A 249 -20.38 -1.63 3.62
CA VAL A 249 -20.85 -0.26 3.91
C VAL A 249 -22.38 -0.24 3.93
N LYS A 250 -22.96 0.48 4.91
CA LYS A 250 -24.39 0.68 5.02
C LYS A 250 -24.90 1.61 3.91
N ASP A 251 -26.19 1.48 3.57
CA ASP A 251 -26.78 2.22 2.45
C ASP A 251 -27.01 3.71 2.76
N ASP A 252 -27.12 4.06 4.03
CA ASP A 252 -27.30 5.42 4.54
C ASP A 252 -26.00 6.26 4.61
N VAL A 253 -24.84 5.65 4.40
CA VAL A 253 -23.56 6.35 4.43
C VAL A 253 -23.33 7.13 3.15
N ASN A 254 -23.01 8.42 3.27
CA ASN A 254 -22.62 9.25 2.13
C ASN A 254 -21.17 8.96 1.74
N LEU A 255 -20.92 8.47 0.51
CA LEU A 255 -19.59 8.15 0.01
C LEU A 255 -18.78 9.38 -0.44
N SER A 256 -19.41 10.55 -0.57
CA SER A 256 -18.76 11.79 -1.00
C SER A 256 -18.28 12.66 0.19
N LYS A 257 -18.56 12.22 1.40
CA LYS A 257 -18.10 12.85 2.65
C LYS A 257 -17.04 11.97 3.32
#